data_44adf4e3da3cda95cfb75d11ec204b67
#
_entry.id   44adf4e3da3cda95cfb75d11ec204b67
#
_cell.length_a   1.000
_cell.length_b   1.000
_cell.length_c   1.000
_cell.angle_alpha   90.00
_cell.angle_beta   90.00
_cell.angle_gamma   90.00
#
_symmetry.space_group_name_H-M   'P 1'
#
loop_
_entity.id
_entity.type
_entity.pdbx_description
1 polymer ?
#
loop_
_entity_poly.entity_id
_entity_poly.type
_entity_poly.pdbx_seq_one_letter_code
_entity_poly.pdbx_strand_id
1 'polypeptide(L)'
;MSGSKLSFFRQSGWLVITTTLSGFLMSLVHPILQKEMPTGAGAFATFLRRVVAPPIAQGEYGDFYTLLLLFGWLGIPAAGLQTVFAQQTALAINDEQRREVAASVRALLKGTFFLWLGSLVAVFFLQGPILSALKMSSAGPLWVTLISGLTALWTPVIMGVMQGKQDFMILGWSTILNAIGRCIGAAVLVRVLGFQAAGALIGVLLGMWIALGMALGKSTEFFCGPAPKFDWRPWLKSVVPLTLGLAASMFMVSADQFAVKAYFTEGEAGRFAAAGVVARALGAFTGPMALVMFPKIVRSAAQSEKTDVMAYALGATALMGGLAALACTLLPELPIRILYNASYLEIASLVPWFAWCFLPLTLANVLINNLLARQHFEVVPWLLVVAVGYGCALMNFHSTFLTVVQTLGTFSLLQLAVATWFTWRRR
;
A
#
# COMPACT_ATOMS: atom_id res chain seq x y z
N MET A 1 -18.82 5.14 -27.44
CA MET A 1 -18.56 5.87 -26.18
C MET A 1 -19.14 5.19 -24.91
N SER A 2 -20.23 4.43 -24.96
CA SER A 2 -20.80 3.75 -23.78
C SER A 2 -19.94 2.56 -23.26
N GLY A 3 -19.29 1.80 -24.12
CA GLY A 3 -18.51 0.63 -23.72
C GLY A 3 -17.25 0.93 -22.90
N SER A 4 -16.59 2.07 -23.12
CA SER A 4 -15.38 2.47 -22.36
C SER A 4 -15.72 2.84 -20.90
N LYS A 5 -16.85 3.52 -20.66
CA LYS A 5 -17.31 3.88 -19.32
C LYS A 5 -17.68 2.64 -18.50
N LEU A 6 -18.49 1.76 -19.09
CA LEU A 6 -18.93 0.52 -18.43
C LEU A 6 -17.72 -0.38 -18.08
N SER A 7 -16.75 -0.49 -18.98
CA SER A 7 -15.53 -1.25 -18.73
C SER A 7 -14.67 -0.65 -17.61
N PHE A 8 -14.59 0.69 -17.50
CA PHE A 8 -13.90 1.36 -16.41
C PHE A 8 -14.54 1.04 -15.05
N PHE A 9 -15.86 1.26 -14.93
CA PHE A 9 -16.55 0.99 -13.67
C PHE A 9 -16.54 -0.48 -13.28
N ARG A 10 -16.67 -1.41 -14.24
CA ARG A 10 -16.56 -2.85 -13.98
C ARG A 10 -15.19 -3.24 -13.48
N GLN A 11 -14.12 -2.73 -14.08
CA GLN A 11 -12.73 -3.00 -13.67
C GLN A 11 -12.39 -2.35 -12.33
N SER A 12 -12.82 -1.10 -12.12
CA SER A 12 -12.65 -0.42 -10.82
C SER A 12 -13.46 -1.12 -9.73
N GLY A 13 -14.70 -1.51 -9.99
CA GLY A 13 -15.54 -2.26 -9.05
C GLY A 13 -14.92 -3.60 -8.67
N TRP A 14 -14.38 -4.36 -9.64
CA TRP A 14 -13.65 -5.58 -9.37
C TRP A 14 -12.46 -5.35 -8.44
N LEU A 15 -11.63 -4.34 -8.72
CA LEU A 15 -10.49 -4.01 -7.86
C LEU A 15 -10.91 -3.50 -6.48
N VAL A 16 -12.00 -2.72 -6.37
CA VAL A 16 -12.56 -2.33 -5.06
C VAL A 16 -12.93 -3.56 -4.26
N ILE A 17 -13.71 -4.48 -4.83
CA ILE A 17 -14.13 -5.71 -4.15
C ILE A 17 -12.92 -6.54 -3.71
N THR A 18 -11.99 -6.80 -4.62
CA THR A 18 -10.81 -7.63 -4.33
C THR A 18 -9.87 -6.99 -3.32
N THR A 19 -9.66 -5.67 -3.39
CA THR A 19 -8.81 -4.94 -2.44
C THR A 19 -9.45 -4.87 -1.06
N THR A 20 -10.77 -4.60 -0.98
CA THR A 20 -11.50 -4.57 0.29
C THR A 20 -11.53 -5.94 0.95
N LEU A 21 -11.82 -7.00 0.17
CA LEU A 21 -11.81 -8.37 0.66
C LEU A 21 -10.39 -8.77 1.14
N SER A 22 -9.37 -8.43 0.38
CA SER A 22 -7.98 -8.69 0.76
C SER A 22 -7.58 -7.93 2.02
N GLY A 23 -7.95 -6.66 2.14
CA GLY A 23 -7.72 -5.87 3.35
C GLY A 23 -8.39 -6.48 4.58
N PHE A 24 -9.64 -6.91 4.44
CA PHE A 24 -10.36 -7.63 5.50
C PHE A 24 -9.65 -8.94 5.87
N LEU A 25 -9.30 -9.79 4.91
CA LEU A 25 -8.57 -11.02 5.15
C LEU A 25 -7.21 -10.76 5.82
N MET A 26 -6.47 -9.76 5.37
CA MET A 26 -5.19 -9.39 6.00
C MET A 26 -5.35 -8.93 7.43
N SER A 27 -6.44 -8.23 7.77
CA SER A 27 -6.73 -7.82 9.15
C SER A 27 -7.03 -9.00 10.08
N LEU A 28 -7.53 -10.12 9.53
CA LEU A 28 -7.78 -11.35 10.31
C LEU A 28 -6.49 -12.03 10.80
N VAL A 29 -5.34 -11.72 10.22
CA VAL A 29 -4.06 -12.26 10.70
C VAL A 29 -3.82 -11.88 12.16
N HIS A 30 -4.08 -10.63 12.55
CA HIS A 30 -3.88 -10.17 13.93
C HIS A 30 -4.71 -10.94 14.97
N PRO A 31 -6.04 -11.07 14.85
CA PRO A 31 -6.82 -11.89 15.77
C PRO A 31 -6.46 -13.39 15.70
N ILE A 32 -6.06 -13.92 14.54
CA ILE A 32 -5.56 -15.30 14.43
C ILE A 32 -4.34 -15.48 15.33
N LEU A 33 -3.44 -14.50 15.38
CA LEU A 33 -2.22 -14.57 16.17
C LEU A 33 -2.47 -14.36 17.68
N GLN A 34 -3.38 -13.46 18.06
CA GLN A 34 -3.52 -12.97 19.44
C GLN A 34 -4.71 -13.53 20.22
N LYS A 35 -5.82 -13.93 19.56
CA LYS A 35 -7.01 -14.37 20.32
C LYS A 35 -6.82 -15.75 20.92
N GLU A 36 -7.15 -15.82 22.21
CA GLU A 36 -7.36 -17.10 22.88
C GLU A 36 -8.58 -17.82 22.30
N MET A 37 -8.52 -19.15 22.28
CA MET A 37 -9.67 -19.95 21.88
C MET A 37 -10.82 -19.79 22.89
N PRO A 38 -12.08 -19.74 22.42
CA PRO A 38 -13.23 -19.66 23.31
C PRO A 38 -13.20 -20.76 24.38
N THR A 39 -13.48 -20.39 25.63
CA THR A 39 -13.45 -21.28 26.79
C THR A 39 -14.68 -22.20 26.89
N GLY A 40 -15.31 -22.56 25.77
CA GLY A 40 -16.44 -23.49 25.74
C GLY A 40 -16.09 -24.92 26.23
N ALA A 41 -17.02 -25.56 26.96
CA ALA A 41 -16.85 -26.89 27.51
C ALA A 41 -17.19 -28.08 26.58
N GLY A 42 -17.32 -27.86 25.27
CA GLY A 42 -17.66 -28.89 24.31
C GLY A 42 -16.48 -29.75 23.82
N ALA A 43 -16.75 -30.99 23.42
CA ALA A 43 -15.75 -31.91 22.88
C ALA A 43 -14.95 -31.32 21.69
N PHE A 44 -15.60 -30.53 20.85
CA PHE A 44 -14.96 -29.83 19.73
C PHE A 44 -13.99 -28.73 20.21
N ALA A 45 -14.36 -27.96 21.23
CA ALA A 45 -13.46 -26.97 21.83
C ALA A 45 -12.24 -27.62 22.49
N THR A 46 -12.43 -28.77 23.13
CA THR A 46 -11.35 -29.58 23.71
C THR A 46 -10.42 -30.16 22.65
N PHE A 47 -10.97 -30.64 21.52
CA PHE A 47 -10.18 -31.09 20.37
C PHE A 47 -9.37 -29.96 19.76
N LEU A 48 -10.00 -28.79 19.53
CA LEU A 48 -9.30 -27.63 18.99
C LEU A 48 -8.15 -27.15 19.89
N ARG A 49 -8.33 -27.17 21.22
CA ARG A 49 -7.25 -26.82 22.17
C ARG A 49 -6.08 -27.79 22.15
N ARG A 50 -6.30 -29.04 21.79
CA ARG A 50 -5.21 -30.04 21.63
C ARG A 50 -4.42 -29.86 20.34
N VAL A 51 -5.08 -29.38 19.27
CA VAL A 51 -4.49 -29.24 17.95
C VAL A 51 -3.93 -27.84 17.70
N VAL A 52 -4.49 -26.82 18.37
CA VAL A 52 -4.15 -25.43 18.13
C VAL A 52 -3.20 -24.92 19.21
N ALA A 53 -2.01 -24.49 18.81
CA ALA A 53 -1.01 -23.90 19.71
C ALA A 53 -1.55 -22.64 20.40
N PRO A 54 -1.01 -22.26 21.59
CA PRO A 54 -1.38 -21.03 22.28
C PRO A 54 -1.16 -19.80 21.42
N PRO A 55 -1.76 -18.64 21.76
CA PRO A 55 -1.45 -17.37 21.12
C PRO A 55 0.04 -17.09 21.14
N ILE A 56 0.49 -16.32 20.15
CA ILE A 56 1.88 -15.88 20.08
C ILE A 56 2.24 -15.06 21.33
N ALA A 57 3.39 -15.28 21.91
CA ALA A 57 3.86 -14.53 23.08
C ALA A 57 3.97 -13.02 22.76
N GLN A 58 3.73 -12.15 23.76
CA GLN A 58 3.74 -10.69 23.54
C GLN A 58 5.05 -10.17 22.95
N GLY A 59 6.20 -10.68 23.41
CA GLY A 59 7.51 -10.33 22.86
C GLY A 59 7.67 -10.75 21.40
N GLU A 60 7.30 -11.98 21.08
CA GLU A 60 7.33 -12.53 19.72
C GLU A 60 6.36 -11.77 18.78
N TYR A 61 5.20 -11.34 19.30
CA TYR A 61 4.30 -10.48 18.53
C TYR A 61 4.91 -9.10 18.26
N GLY A 62 5.64 -8.57 19.25
CA GLY A 62 6.41 -7.33 19.09
C GLY A 62 7.46 -7.46 17.98
N ASP A 63 8.20 -8.56 17.94
CA ASP A 63 9.18 -8.87 16.89
C ASP A 63 8.51 -8.97 15.51
N PHE A 64 7.41 -9.73 15.41
CA PHE A 64 6.62 -9.83 14.18
C PHE A 64 6.15 -8.45 13.69
N TYR A 65 5.57 -7.64 14.59
CA TYR A 65 5.00 -6.34 14.21
C TYR A 65 6.10 -5.34 13.81
N THR A 66 7.23 -5.31 14.53
CA THR A 66 8.36 -4.45 14.21
C THR A 66 8.94 -4.78 12.83
N LEU A 67 9.14 -6.06 12.54
CA LEU A 67 9.64 -6.51 11.24
C LEU A 67 8.62 -6.26 10.12
N LEU A 68 7.33 -6.40 10.41
CA LEU A 68 6.26 -6.08 9.45
C LEU A 68 6.23 -4.57 9.13
N LEU A 69 6.49 -3.70 10.11
CA LEU A 69 6.62 -2.26 9.87
C LEU A 69 7.84 -1.93 9.01
N LEU A 70 9.01 -2.50 9.32
CA LEU A 70 10.22 -2.35 8.49
C LEU A 70 9.98 -2.83 7.07
N PHE A 71 9.30 -3.96 6.92
CA PHE A 71 8.89 -4.48 5.63
C PHE A 71 7.93 -3.53 4.90
N GLY A 72 7.03 -2.87 5.64
CA GLY A 72 6.13 -1.84 5.12
C GLY A 72 6.86 -0.64 4.50
N TRP A 73 8.04 -0.28 5.03
CA TRP A 73 8.86 0.81 4.46
C TRP A 73 9.41 0.47 3.08
N LEU A 74 9.68 -0.81 2.81
CA LEU A 74 10.00 -1.26 1.45
C LEU A 74 8.81 -1.09 0.49
N GLY A 75 7.61 -0.98 1.02
CA GLY A 75 6.39 -0.71 0.24
C GLY A 75 6.40 0.65 -0.45
N ILE A 76 7.12 1.67 0.06
CA ILE A 76 7.16 3.01 -0.53
C ILE A 76 7.87 2.98 -1.90
N PRO A 77 9.16 2.58 -2.01
CA PRO A 77 9.80 2.46 -3.32
C PRO A 77 9.13 1.41 -4.21
N ALA A 78 8.58 0.35 -3.60
CA ALA A 78 7.87 -0.71 -4.32
C ALA A 78 6.62 -0.19 -5.04
N ALA A 79 5.82 0.68 -4.42
CA ALA A 79 4.67 1.33 -5.06
C ALA A 79 5.11 2.24 -6.23
N GLY A 80 6.24 2.95 -6.07
CA GLY A 80 6.86 3.72 -7.13
C GLY A 80 7.22 2.83 -8.33
N LEU A 81 7.90 1.71 -8.09
CA LEU A 81 8.25 0.74 -9.13
C LEU A 81 7.01 0.18 -9.84
N GLN A 82 5.97 -0.19 -9.10
CA GLN A 82 4.71 -0.66 -9.70
C GLN A 82 4.13 0.37 -10.67
N THR A 83 4.07 1.64 -10.25
CA THR A 83 3.51 2.71 -11.07
C THR A 83 4.36 2.99 -12.31
N VAL A 84 5.70 2.96 -12.17
CA VAL A 84 6.64 3.10 -13.29
C VAL A 84 6.42 2.01 -14.34
N PHE A 85 6.38 0.75 -13.92
CA PHE A 85 6.17 -0.36 -14.86
C PHE A 85 4.76 -0.37 -15.44
N ALA A 86 3.75 0.08 -14.70
CA ALA A 86 2.42 0.30 -15.23
C ALA A 86 2.42 1.37 -16.32
N GLN A 87 3.14 2.47 -16.11
CA GLN A 87 3.29 3.52 -17.12
C GLN A 87 4.03 3.04 -18.38
N GLN A 88 5.22 2.45 -18.21
CA GLN A 88 6.03 1.98 -19.33
C GLN A 88 5.31 0.90 -20.16
N THR A 89 4.64 -0.03 -19.49
CA THR A 89 3.89 -1.09 -20.16
C THR A 89 2.65 -0.52 -20.89
N ALA A 90 2.00 0.49 -20.33
CA ALA A 90 0.85 1.14 -20.98
C ALA A 90 1.26 1.98 -22.21
N LEU A 91 2.49 2.53 -22.21
CA LEU A 91 3.08 3.25 -23.35
C LEU A 91 3.55 2.32 -24.47
N ALA A 92 3.84 1.05 -24.16
CA ALA A 92 4.38 0.07 -25.11
C ALA A 92 3.28 -0.43 -26.06
N ILE A 93 3.04 0.32 -27.13
CA ILE A 93 2.00 0.04 -28.14
C ILE A 93 2.50 -0.97 -29.18
N ASN A 94 3.78 -0.89 -29.56
CA ASN A 94 4.40 -1.75 -30.56
C ASN A 94 5.36 -2.78 -29.93
N ASP A 95 5.80 -3.75 -30.71
CA ASP A 95 6.64 -4.85 -30.23
C ASP A 95 8.06 -4.40 -29.84
N GLU A 96 8.59 -3.35 -30.44
CA GLU A 96 9.89 -2.79 -30.09
C GLU A 96 9.84 -2.19 -28.66
N GLN A 97 8.84 -1.37 -28.39
CA GLN A 97 8.62 -0.79 -27.05
C GLN A 97 8.37 -1.88 -26.00
N ARG A 98 7.66 -2.97 -26.34
CA ARG A 98 7.47 -4.12 -25.43
C ARG A 98 8.80 -4.80 -25.11
N ARG A 99 9.71 -4.91 -26.09
CA ARG A 99 11.07 -5.46 -25.85
C ARG A 99 11.90 -4.54 -24.94
N GLU A 100 11.77 -3.22 -25.07
CA GLU A 100 12.41 -2.25 -24.15
C GLU A 100 11.89 -2.39 -22.72
N VAL A 101 10.57 -2.54 -22.53
CA VAL A 101 9.99 -2.82 -21.20
C VAL A 101 10.51 -4.16 -20.67
N ALA A 102 10.59 -5.20 -21.49
CA ALA A 102 11.17 -6.49 -21.09
C ALA A 102 12.65 -6.36 -20.67
N ALA A 103 13.43 -5.52 -21.36
CA ALA A 103 14.81 -5.23 -20.98
C ALA A 103 14.89 -4.54 -19.61
N SER A 104 14.03 -3.54 -19.35
CA SER A 104 13.98 -2.81 -18.07
C SER A 104 13.54 -3.71 -16.92
N VAL A 105 12.52 -4.56 -17.14
CA VAL A 105 12.07 -5.55 -16.14
C VAL A 105 13.23 -6.48 -15.75
N ARG A 106 13.89 -7.09 -16.73
CA ARG A 106 15.02 -8.02 -16.47
C ARG A 106 16.19 -7.35 -15.79
N ALA A 107 16.56 -6.14 -16.23
CA ALA A 107 17.65 -5.37 -15.63
C ALA A 107 17.37 -5.06 -14.16
N LEU A 108 16.13 -4.62 -13.85
CA LEU A 108 15.75 -4.29 -12.47
C LEU A 108 15.68 -5.54 -11.59
N LEU A 109 15.06 -6.62 -12.06
CA LEU A 109 14.98 -7.86 -11.28
C LEU A 109 16.39 -8.42 -10.99
N LYS A 110 17.29 -8.38 -11.99
CA LYS A 110 18.69 -8.79 -11.82
C LYS A 110 19.43 -7.87 -10.85
N GLY A 111 19.27 -6.54 -10.98
CA GLY A 111 19.93 -5.57 -10.11
C GLY A 111 19.45 -5.70 -8.66
N THR A 112 18.15 -5.80 -8.45
CA THR A 112 17.57 -5.99 -7.10
C THR A 112 17.93 -7.34 -6.49
N PHE A 113 18.10 -8.38 -7.30
CA PHE A 113 18.59 -9.68 -6.82
C PHE A 113 20.03 -9.57 -6.25
N PHE A 114 20.94 -8.92 -6.95
CA PHE A 114 22.30 -8.73 -6.44
C PHE A 114 22.36 -7.81 -5.23
N LEU A 115 21.54 -6.75 -5.19
CA LEU A 115 21.41 -5.89 -4.02
C LEU A 115 20.90 -6.69 -2.82
N TRP A 116 19.89 -7.52 -3.02
CA TRP A 116 19.34 -8.39 -1.99
C TRP A 116 20.37 -9.43 -1.53
N LEU A 117 21.13 -10.04 -2.44
CA LEU A 117 22.20 -10.98 -2.10
C LEU A 117 23.28 -10.28 -1.25
N GLY A 118 23.67 -9.06 -1.62
CA GLY A 118 24.56 -8.22 -0.81
C GLY A 118 23.99 -7.92 0.59
N SER A 119 22.70 -7.65 0.70
CA SER A 119 22.05 -7.44 2.00
C SER A 119 22.01 -8.69 2.86
N LEU A 120 21.84 -9.89 2.26
CA LEU A 120 21.96 -11.16 2.99
C LEU A 120 23.35 -11.33 3.61
N VAL A 121 24.39 -11.05 2.83
CA VAL A 121 25.78 -11.12 3.29
C VAL A 121 26.02 -10.10 4.40
N ALA A 122 25.59 -8.85 4.22
CA ALA A 122 25.75 -7.80 5.22
C ALA A 122 25.04 -8.15 6.54
N VAL A 123 23.81 -8.62 6.49
CA VAL A 123 23.03 -9.01 7.68
C VAL A 123 23.66 -10.25 8.35
N PHE A 124 24.24 -11.18 7.59
CA PHE A 124 24.93 -12.32 8.18
C PHE A 124 26.06 -11.88 9.13
N PHE A 125 26.84 -10.87 8.74
CA PHE A 125 27.93 -10.33 9.59
C PHE A 125 27.42 -9.38 10.68
N LEU A 126 26.31 -8.66 10.45
CA LEU A 126 25.75 -7.68 11.35
C LEU A 126 24.59 -8.22 12.21
N GLN A 127 24.32 -9.52 12.18
CA GLN A 127 23.18 -10.13 12.85
C GLN A 127 23.14 -9.82 14.34
N GLY A 128 24.26 -9.96 15.07
CA GLY A 128 24.32 -9.68 16.50
C GLY A 128 23.94 -8.25 16.86
N PRO A 129 24.61 -7.23 16.29
CA PRO A 129 24.23 -5.83 16.47
C PRO A 129 22.76 -5.51 16.11
N ILE A 130 22.24 -6.10 15.01
CA ILE A 130 20.84 -5.88 14.59
C ILE A 130 19.86 -6.46 15.61
N LEU A 131 20.07 -7.69 16.05
CA LEU A 131 19.21 -8.34 17.05
C LEU A 131 19.20 -7.58 18.37
N SER A 132 20.37 -7.10 18.83
CA SER A 132 20.46 -6.30 20.04
C SER A 132 19.77 -4.94 19.91
N ALA A 133 19.94 -4.24 18.78
CA ALA A 133 19.30 -2.95 18.52
C ALA A 133 17.77 -3.04 18.42
N LEU A 134 17.26 -4.12 17.84
CA LEU A 134 15.83 -4.39 17.73
C LEU A 134 15.25 -5.12 18.97
N LYS A 135 16.08 -5.45 19.96
CA LYS A 135 15.71 -6.21 21.16
C LYS A 135 15.00 -7.53 20.85
N MET A 136 15.44 -8.21 19.79
CA MET A 136 14.85 -9.48 19.34
C MET A 136 15.48 -10.66 20.04
N SER A 137 14.65 -11.64 20.43
CA SER A 137 15.08 -12.87 21.10
C SER A 137 15.64 -13.93 20.15
N SER A 138 15.24 -13.90 18.87
CA SER A 138 15.68 -14.90 17.89
C SER A 138 15.97 -14.29 16.51
N ALA A 139 16.88 -14.95 15.77
CA ALA A 139 17.24 -14.52 14.40
C ALA A 139 16.25 -15.01 13.34
N GLY A 140 15.42 -16.00 13.64
CA GLY A 140 14.51 -16.60 12.67
C GLY A 140 13.60 -15.60 11.96
N PRO A 141 12.85 -14.76 12.70
CA PRO A 141 12.00 -13.74 12.10
C PRO A 141 12.75 -12.73 11.22
N LEU A 142 13.97 -12.34 11.61
CA LEU A 142 14.83 -11.45 10.83
C LEU A 142 15.19 -12.06 9.47
N TRP A 143 15.62 -13.33 9.46
CA TRP A 143 15.97 -14.03 8.21
C TRP A 143 14.75 -14.24 7.30
N VAL A 144 13.59 -14.58 7.85
CA VAL A 144 12.35 -14.69 7.06
C VAL A 144 11.98 -13.35 6.44
N THR A 145 12.10 -12.26 7.20
CA THR A 145 11.83 -10.91 6.68
C THR A 145 12.79 -10.55 5.54
N LEU A 146 14.07 -10.86 5.69
CA LEU A 146 15.09 -10.59 4.68
C LEU A 146 14.85 -11.39 3.39
N ILE A 147 14.48 -12.67 3.51
CA ILE A 147 14.10 -13.51 2.36
C ILE A 147 12.85 -12.94 1.68
N SER A 148 11.88 -12.49 2.47
CA SER A 148 10.67 -11.84 1.96
C SER A 148 10.95 -10.54 1.22
N GLY A 149 12.05 -9.86 1.53
CA GLY A 149 12.45 -8.58 0.92
C GLY A 149 12.60 -8.65 -0.60
N LEU A 150 13.15 -9.74 -1.13
CA LEU A 150 13.25 -9.94 -2.58
C LEU A 150 11.86 -9.98 -3.24
N THR A 151 10.96 -10.76 -2.64
CA THR A 151 9.57 -10.88 -3.13
C THR A 151 8.84 -9.54 -3.04
N ALA A 152 9.09 -8.74 -1.99
CA ALA A 152 8.53 -7.42 -1.82
C ALA A 152 8.93 -6.45 -2.94
N LEU A 153 10.16 -6.57 -3.46
CA LEU A 153 10.64 -5.75 -4.57
C LEU A 153 10.16 -6.26 -5.93
N TRP A 154 10.08 -7.57 -6.13
CA TRP A 154 9.71 -8.16 -7.42
C TRP A 154 8.19 -8.11 -7.69
N THR A 155 7.37 -8.36 -6.66
CA THR A 155 5.90 -8.37 -6.81
C THR A 155 5.36 -7.07 -7.41
N PRO A 156 5.73 -5.86 -6.92
CA PRO A 156 5.24 -4.60 -7.49
C PRO A 156 5.66 -4.39 -8.94
N VAL A 157 6.86 -4.83 -9.33
CA VAL A 157 7.32 -4.73 -10.73
C VAL A 157 6.39 -5.52 -11.65
N ILE A 158 6.11 -6.78 -11.31
CA ILE A 158 5.27 -7.66 -12.12
C ILE A 158 3.80 -7.22 -12.07
N MET A 159 3.31 -6.78 -10.90
CA MET A 159 1.96 -6.20 -10.78
C MET A 159 1.82 -4.92 -11.60
N GLY A 160 2.88 -4.09 -11.68
CA GLY A 160 2.91 -2.91 -12.55
C GLY A 160 2.77 -3.28 -14.03
N VAL A 161 3.47 -4.32 -14.47
CA VAL A 161 3.32 -4.85 -15.85
C VAL A 161 1.87 -5.32 -16.09
N MET A 162 1.28 -6.08 -15.17
CA MET A 162 -0.14 -6.52 -15.30
C MET A 162 -1.09 -5.32 -15.35
N GLN A 163 -0.85 -4.32 -14.50
CA GLN A 163 -1.62 -3.07 -14.48
C GLN A 163 -1.52 -2.31 -15.81
N GLY A 164 -0.31 -2.19 -16.37
CA GLY A 164 -0.07 -1.54 -17.66
C GLY A 164 -0.71 -2.28 -18.84
N LYS A 165 -0.74 -3.61 -18.80
CA LYS A 165 -1.50 -4.46 -19.74
C LYS A 165 -3.01 -4.33 -19.59
N GLN A 166 -3.48 -3.68 -18.53
CA GLN A 166 -4.89 -3.59 -18.12
C GLN A 166 -5.52 -4.96 -17.77
N ASP A 167 -4.71 -5.92 -17.34
CA ASP A 167 -5.20 -7.21 -16.87
C ASP A 167 -5.62 -7.13 -15.38
N PHE A 168 -6.67 -6.36 -15.14
CA PHE A 168 -7.17 -6.11 -13.78
C PHE A 168 -7.80 -7.34 -13.12
N MET A 169 -8.17 -8.35 -13.91
CA MET A 169 -8.67 -9.62 -13.38
C MET A 169 -7.56 -10.36 -12.63
N ILE A 170 -6.40 -10.50 -13.25
CA ILE A 170 -5.23 -11.15 -12.62
C ILE A 170 -4.72 -10.31 -11.46
N LEU A 171 -4.68 -8.98 -11.58
CA LEU A 171 -4.28 -8.09 -10.50
C LEU A 171 -5.15 -8.30 -9.25
N GLY A 172 -6.47 -8.36 -9.43
CA GLY A 172 -7.42 -8.59 -8.33
C GLY A 172 -7.26 -9.98 -7.70
N TRP A 173 -7.18 -11.04 -8.52
CA TRP A 173 -6.97 -12.40 -8.00
C TRP A 173 -5.64 -12.54 -7.27
N SER A 174 -4.55 -11.95 -7.77
CA SER A 174 -3.25 -11.96 -7.09
C SER A 174 -3.34 -11.31 -5.72
N THR A 175 -4.11 -10.22 -5.59
CA THR A 175 -4.32 -9.53 -4.31
C THR A 175 -5.09 -10.40 -3.30
N ILE A 176 -6.17 -11.06 -3.74
CA ILE A 176 -6.95 -12.00 -2.90
C ILE A 176 -6.08 -13.19 -2.48
N LEU A 177 -5.39 -13.84 -3.43
CA LEU A 177 -4.55 -15.01 -3.15
C LEU A 177 -3.41 -14.69 -2.20
N ASN A 178 -2.82 -13.48 -2.31
CA ASN A 178 -1.84 -13.00 -1.33
C ASN A 178 -2.45 -12.95 0.08
N ALA A 179 -3.64 -12.38 0.22
CA ALA A 179 -4.31 -12.28 1.52
C ALA A 179 -4.70 -13.66 2.10
N ILE A 180 -5.27 -14.54 1.27
CA ILE A 180 -5.61 -15.92 1.64
C ILE A 180 -4.35 -16.69 2.07
N GLY A 181 -3.28 -16.61 1.28
CA GLY A 181 -2.01 -17.29 1.59
C GLY A 181 -1.43 -16.84 2.94
N ARG A 182 -1.48 -15.53 3.22
CA ARG A 182 -1.08 -14.97 4.53
C ARG A 182 -1.92 -15.52 5.67
N CYS A 183 -3.25 -15.52 5.55
CA CYS A 183 -4.15 -16.01 6.60
C CYS A 183 -3.94 -17.50 6.85
N ILE A 184 -3.96 -18.32 5.80
CA ILE A 184 -3.80 -19.76 5.93
C ILE A 184 -2.39 -20.08 6.44
N GLY A 185 -1.35 -19.44 5.88
CA GLY A 185 0.02 -19.63 6.30
C GLY A 185 0.22 -19.28 7.78
N ALA A 186 -0.26 -18.10 8.22
CA ALA A 186 -0.20 -17.70 9.61
C ALA A 186 -0.98 -18.66 10.52
N ALA A 187 -2.20 -19.05 10.14
CA ALA A 187 -3.01 -19.98 10.91
C ALA A 187 -2.31 -21.35 11.06
N VAL A 188 -1.81 -21.94 9.98
CA VAL A 188 -1.16 -23.25 10.01
C VAL A 188 0.19 -23.18 10.72
N LEU A 189 1.06 -22.24 10.34
CA LEU A 189 2.44 -22.20 10.85
C LEU A 189 2.51 -21.74 12.31
N VAL A 190 1.62 -20.82 12.72
CA VAL A 190 1.62 -20.35 14.11
C VAL A 190 0.73 -21.21 14.98
N ARG A 191 -0.51 -21.47 14.57
CA ARG A 191 -1.51 -22.11 15.43
C ARG A 191 -1.48 -23.64 15.39
N VAL A 192 -0.92 -24.25 14.34
CA VAL A 192 -0.79 -25.72 14.26
C VAL A 192 0.63 -26.15 14.54
N LEU A 193 1.65 -25.49 13.90
CA LEU A 193 3.05 -25.88 14.01
C LEU A 193 3.81 -25.12 15.10
N GLY A 194 3.28 -24.04 15.68
CA GLY A 194 3.87 -23.30 16.78
C GLY A 194 5.10 -22.46 16.44
N PHE A 195 5.30 -22.06 15.18
CA PHE A 195 6.48 -21.31 14.69
C PHE A 195 6.49 -19.83 15.06
N GLN A 196 5.69 -19.40 16.04
CA GLN A 196 5.70 -18.06 16.62
C GLN A 196 5.81 -16.93 15.56
N ALA A 197 6.62 -15.88 15.81
CA ALA A 197 6.85 -14.76 14.90
C ALA A 197 7.36 -15.17 13.52
N ALA A 198 8.29 -16.13 13.46
CA ALA A 198 8.82 -16.64 12.20
C ALA A 198 7.71 -17.29 11.35
N GLY A 199 6.81 -18.05 11.97
CA GLY A 199 5.67 -18.68 11.29
C GLY A 199 4.71 -17.66 10.69
N ALA A 200 4.43 -16.56 11.40
CA ALA A 200 3.59 -15.47 10.91
C ALA A 200 4.23 -14.80 9.68
N LEU A 201 5.53 -14.54 9.70
CA LEU A 201 6.27 -13.95 8.58
C LEU A 201 6.40 -14.90 7.39
N ILE A 202 6.59 -16.21 7.62
CA ILE A 202 6.55 -17.21 6.55
C ILE A 202 5.17 -17.23 5.89
N GLY A 203 4.08 -17.11 6.66
CA GLY A 203 2.73 -16.96 6.12
C GLY A 203 2.60 -15.75 5.17
N VAL A 204 3.17 -14.60 5.55
CA VAL A 204 3.25 -13.42 4.69
C VAL A 204 4.01 -13.73 3.40
N LEU A 205 5.18 -14.37 3.50
CA LEU A 205 6.00 -14.76 2.36
C LEU A 205 5.27 -15.69 1.41
N LEU A 206 4.62 -16.74 1.93
CA LEU A 206 3.85 -17.67 1.11
C LEU A 206 2.73 -16.98 0.33
N GLY A 207 1.98 -16.07 0.97
CA GLY A 207 0.97 -15.27 0.28
C GLY A 207 1.55 -14.45 -0.87
N MET A 208 2.71 -13.83 -0.67
CA MET A 208 3.40 -13.07 -1.71
C MET A 208 3.93 -13.95 -2.84
N TRP A 209 4.46 -15.13 -2.53
CA TRP A 209 4.92 -16.09 -3.54
C TRP A 209 3.77 -16.60 -4.43
N ILE A 210 2.61 -16.88 -3.84
CA ILE A 210 1.41 -17.30 -4.60
C ILE A 210 1.00 -16.18 -5.56
N ALA A 211 0.92 -14.94 -5.08
CA ALA A 211 0.57 -13.79 -5.90
C ALA A 211 1.58 -13.55 -7.03
N LEU A 212 2.87 -13.58 -6.69
CA LEU A 212 3.96 -13.40 -7.65
C LEU A 212 3.96 -14.52 -8.70
N GLY A 213 3.82 -15.79 -8.29
CA GLY A 213 3.79 -16.92 -9.21
C GLY A 213 2.65 -16.85 -10.22
N MET A 214 1.45 -16.45 -9.77
CA MET A 214 0.31 -16.24 -10.67
C MET A 214 0.58 -15.13 -11.69
N ALA A 215 1.13 -14.00 -11.25
CA ALA A 215 1.43 -12.87 -12.12
C ALA A 215 2.59 -13.19 -13.09
N LEU A 216 3.62 -13.90 -12.66
CA LEU A 216 4.74 -14.37 -13.50
C LEU A 216 4.25 -15.30 -14.61
N GLY A 217 3.36 -16.24 -14.31
CA GLY A 217 2.79 -17.15 -15.31
C GLY A 217 2.07 -16.43 -16.47
N LYS A 218 1.61 -15.21 -16.25
CA LYS A 218 0.91 -14.38 -17.26
C LYS A 218 1.79 -13.29 -17.88
N SER A 219 3.05 -13.17 -17.44
CA SER A 219 4.02 -12.18 -17.92
C SER A 219 5.27 -12.80 -18.53
N THR A 220 5.21 -14.05 -18.91
CA THR A 220 6.35 -14.82 -19.49
C THR A 220 6.99 -14.11 -20.68
N GLU A 221 6.24 -13.37 -21.50
CA GLU A 221 6.72 -12.58 -22.62
C GLU A 221 7.80 -11.55 -22.22
N PHE A 222 7.78 -11.05 -20.98
CA PHE A 222 8.79 -10.08 -20.49
C PHE A 222 10.07 -10.75 -20.00
N PHE A 223 10.07 -12.06 -19.82
CA PHE A 223 11.24 -12.82 -19.36
C PHE A 223 11.93 -13.61 -20.48
N CYS A 224 11.18 -14.00 -21.52
CA CYS A 224 11.67 -14.76 -22.65
C CYS A 224 11.85 -13.89 -23.90
N GLY A 225 12.79 -14.24 -24.75
CA GLY A 225 13.02 -13.56 -26.05
C GLY A 225 14.12 -12.48 -26.02
N PRO A 226 14.47 -11.96 -27.20
CA PRO A 226 15.53 -10.96 -27.35
C PRO A 226 15.10 -9.64 -26.69
N ALA A 227 16.03 -9.00 -25.98
CA ALA A 227 15.84 -7.69 -25.41
C ALA A 227 17.06 -6.82 -25.71
N PRO A 228 16.87 -5.53 -26.04
CA PRO A 228 17.96 -4.60 -26.27
C PRO A 228 18.79 -4.39 -25.00
N LYS A 229 19.98 -3.80 -25.12
CA LYS A 229 20.76 -3.38 -23.95
C LYS A 229 19.98 -2.30 -23.22
N PHE A 230 19.84 -2.46 -21.91
CA PHE A 230 19.11 -1.52 -21.08
C PHE A 230 19.96 -0.28 -20.77
N ASP A 231 19.41 0.91 -21.03
CA ASP A 231 20.04 2.20 -20.68
C ASP A 231 19.37 2.76 -19.42
N TRP A 232 20.18 2.88 -18.34
CA TRP A 232 19.74 3.39 -17.06
C TRP A 232 19.45 4.90 -17.06
N ARG A 233 20.13 5.67 -17.89
CA ARG A 233 20.05 7.14 -17.86
C ARG A 233 18.67 7.69 -18.22
N PRO A 234 18.08 7.38 -19.39
CA PRO A 234 16.75 7.84 -19.75
C PRO A 234 15.69 7.25 -18.82
N TRP A 235 15.89 6.00 -18.35
CA TRP A 235 14.99 5.33 -17.42
C TRP A 235 14.92 6.06 -16.07
N LEU A 236 16.06 6.41 -15.46
CA LEU A 236 16.11 7.14 -14.21
C LEU A 236 15.49 8.55 -14.33
N LYS A 237 15.63 9.23 -15.45
CA LYS A 237 14.99 10.54 -15.68
C LYS A 237 13.47 10.49 -15.59
N SER A 238 12.85 9.38 -15.93
CA SER A 238 11.40 9.18 -15.80
C SER A 238 10.99 8.62 -14.45
N VAL A 239 11.78 7.67 -13.93
CA VAL A 239 11.47 6.93 -12.69
C VAL A 239 11.61 7.80 -11.45
N VAL A 240 12.70 8.58 -11.36
CA VAL A 240 12.98 9.38 -10.16
C VAL A 240 11.89 10.41 -9.88
N PRO A 241 11.47 11.26 -10.84
CA PRO A 241 10.38 12.20 -10.58
C PRO A 241 9.05 11.51 -10.24
N LEU A 242 8.72 10.42 -10.95
CA LEU A 242 7.50 9.66 -10.69
C LEU A 242 7.48 9.08 -9.28
N THR A 243 8.58 8.45 -8.86
CA THR A 243 8.73 7.87 -7.53
C THR A 243 8.69 8.93 -6.44
N LEU A 244 9.37 10.08 -6.65
CA LEU A 244 9.35 11.20 -5.70
C LEU A 244 7.95 11.81 -5.56
N GLY A 245 7.20 11.97 -6.65
CA GLY A 245 5.82 12.45 -6.61
C GLY A 245 4.90 11.52 -5.82
N LEU A 246 5.03 10.21 -6.02
CA LEU A 246 4.28 9.20 -5.26
C LEU A 246 4.72 9.14 -3.80
N ALA A 247 6.03 9.24 -3.52
CA ALA A 247 6.57 9.24 -2.17
C ALA A 247 6.06 10.46 -1.37
N ALA A 248 6.02 11.66 -1.98
CA ALA A 248 5.43 12.85 -1.37
C ALA A 248 3.96 12.61 -0.98
N SER A 249 3.17 12.01 -1.89
CA SER A 249 1.77 11.69 -1.60
C SER A 249 1.63 10.64 -0.49
N MET A 250 2.45 9.59 -0.47
CA MET A 250 2.44 8.56 0.57
C MET A 250 2.87 9.11 1.93
N PHE A 251 3.85 10.02 1.95
CA PHE A 251 4.26 10.72 3.15
C PHE A 251 3.09 11.52 3.75
N MET A 252 2.35 12.27 2.93
CA MET A 252 1.17 13.02 3.37
C MET A 252 0.08 12.12 4.01
N VAL A 253 -0.06 10.89 3.52
CA VAL A 253 -1.05 9.93 4.03
C VAL A 253 -0.68 9.36 5.41
N SER A 254 0.62 9.33 5.77
CA SER A 254 1.11 8.56 6.92
C SER A 254 1.90 9.33 7.96
N ALA A 255 2.39 10.55 7.66
CA ALA A 255 3.31 11.27 8.54
C ALA A 255 2.67 11.68 9.88
N ASP A 256 1.35 11.94 9.89
CA ASP A 256 0.59 12.19 11.12
C ASP A 256 0.71 11.05 12.13
N GLN A 257 0.63 9.81 11.67
CA GLN A 257 0.75 8.61 12.50
C GLN A 257 2.15 8.49 13.12
N PHE A 258 3.19 8.78 12.33
CA PHE A 258 4.56 8.77 12.83
C PHE A 258 4.81 9.90 13.84
N ALA A 259 4.27 11.09 13.59
CA ALA A 259 4.36 12.21 14.51
C ALA A 259 3.68 11.89 15.84
N VAL A 260 2.44 11.37 15.80
CA VAL A 260 1.72 10.99 17.03
C VAL A 260 2.47 9.89 17.78
N LYS A 261 3.03 8.90 17.09
CA LYS A 261 3.82 7.85 17.75
C LYS A 261 5.10 8.38 18.39
N ALA A 262 5.69 9.44 17.83
CA ALA A 262 6.92 10.05 18.36
C ALA A 262 6.67 10.94 19.57
N TYR A 263 5.54 11.67 19.62
CA TYR A 263 5.29 12.71 20.59
C TYR A 263 4.24 12.38 21.67
N PHE A 264 3.43 11.34 21.46
CA PHE A 264 2.37 10.93 22.40
C PHE A 264 2.68 9.56 23.01
N THR A 265 1.94 9.19 24.05
CA THR A 265 2.06 7.87 24.69
C THR A 265 1.59 6.76 23.75
N GLU A 266 2.02 5.51 24.02
CA GLU A 266 1.63 4.37 23.18
C GLU A 266 0.11 4.15 23.12
N GLY A 267 -0.59 4.33 24.26
CA GLY A 267 -2.04 4.21 24.34
C GLY A 267 -2.76 5.29 23.53
N GLU A 268 -2.27 6.53 23.56
CA GLU A 268 -2.78 7.65 22.79
C GLU A 268 -2.52 7.46 21.30
N ALA A 269 -1.33 7.00 20.92
CA ALA A 269 -0.98 6.70 19.52
C ALA A 269 -1.88 5.58 18.97
N GLY A 270 -2.22 4.58 19.78
CA GLY A 270 -3.17 3.53 19.42
C GLY A 270 -4.58 4.06 19.18
N ARG A 271 -5.07 4.95 20.03
CA ARG A 271 -6.38 5.60 19.87
C ARG A 271 -6.43 6.48 18.63
N PHE A 272 -5.41 7.30 18.41
CA PHE A 272 -5.29 8.12 17.19
C PHE A 272 -5.26 7.25 15.92
N ALA A 273 -4.50 6.14 15.94
CA ALA A 273 -4.46 5.18 14.86
C ALA A 273 -5.85 4.64 14.49
N ALA A 274 -6.69 4.35 15.48
CA ALA A 274 -8.05 3.84 15.25
C ALA A 274 -8.92 4.85 14.48
N ALA A 275 -8.90 6.14 14.86
CA ALA A 275 -9.58 7.20 14.12
C ALA A 275 -8.99 7.37 12.71
N GLY A 276 -7.66 7.31 12.60
CA GLY A 276 -6.94 7.40 11.33
C GLY A 276 -7.26 6.26 10.36
N VAL A 277 -7.44 5.03 10.85
CA VAL A 277 -7.85 3.88 10.01
C VAL A 277 -9.21 4.11 9.38
N VAL A 278 -10.19 4.63 10.15
CA VAL A 278 -11.52 4.97 9.62
C VAL A 278 -11.41 6.00 8.50
N ALA A 279 -10.65 7.09 8.71
CA ALA A 279 -10.49 8.14 7.70
C ALA A 279 -9.73 7.64 6.46
N ARG A 280 -8.66 6.86 6.64
CA ARG A 280 -7.89 6.29 5.53
C ARG A 280 -8.66 5.23 4.74
N ALA A 281 -9.69 4.62 5.34
CA ALA A 281 -10.61 3.74 4.62
C ALA A 281 -11.34 4.48 3.48
N LEU A 282 -11.49 5.81 3.55
CA LEU A 282 -11.98 6.63 2.43
C LEU A 282 -11.05 6.48 1.19
N GLY A 283 -9.74 6.40 1.41
CA GLY A 283 -8.75 6.14 0.35
C GLY A 283 -8.84 4.73 -0.24
N ALA A 284 -9.37 3.77 0.51
CA ALA A 284 -9.50 2.39 0.03
C ALA A 284 -10.44 2.27 -1.18
N PHE A 285 -11.42 3.16 -1.33
CA PHE A 285 -12.28 3.22 -2.51
C PHE A 285 -11.61 3.93 -3.69
N THR A 286 -10.73 4.90 -3.43
CA THR A 286 -10.08 5.71 -4.48
C THR A 286 -8.83 5.04 -5.05
N GLY A 287 -8.12 4.24 -4.25
CA GLY A 287 -6.92 3.51 -4.67
C GLY A 287 -7.16 2.62 -5.90
N PRO A 288 -8.14 1.70 -5.89
CA PRO A 288 -8.47 0.88 -7.06
C PRO A 288 -8.86 1.70 -8.30
N MET A 289 -9.55 2.84 -8.12
CA MET A 289 -9.86 3.75 -9.23
C MET A 289 -8.58 4.35 -9.83
N ALA A 290 -7.63 4.79 -9.00
CA ALA A 290 -6.34 5.29 -9.46
C ALA A 290 -5.54 4.22 -10.19
N LEU A 291 -5.54 2.96 -9.72
CA LEU A 291 -4.87 1.84 -10.38
C LEU A 291 -5.40 1.58 -11.80
N VAL A 292 -6.71 1.71 -12.02
CA VAL A 292 -7.33 1.56 -13.36
C VAL A 292 -7.16 2.82 -14.19
N MET A 293 -7.29 4.00 -13.58
CA MET A 293 -7.20 5.30 -14.24
C MET A 293 -5.81 5.52 -14.85
N PHE A 294 -4.76 5.26 -14.09
CA PHE A 294 -3.39 5.57 -14.45
C PHE A 294 -2.98 4.99 -15.80
N PRO A 295 -3.03 3.66 -16.07
CA PRO A 295 -2.63 3.10 -17.35
C PRO A 295 -3.56 3.50 -18.51
N LYS A 296 -4.85 3.76 -18.23
CA LYS A 296 -5.78 4.23 -19.26
C LYS A 296 -5.46 5.65 -19.73
N ILE A 297 -5.10 6.56 -18.80
CA ILE A 297 -4.66 7.91 -19.14
C ILE A 297 -3.34 7.87 -19.91
N VAL A 298 -2.37 7.09 -19.46
CA VAL A 298 -1.07 6.92 -20.12
C VAL A 298 -1.27 6.47 -21.57
N ARG A 299 -2.06 5.42 -21.78
CA ARG A 299 -2.31 4.86 -23.10
C ARG A 299 -3.08 5.83 -24.01
N SER A 300 -4.10 6.48 -23.49
CA SER A 300 -4.88 7.50 -24.21
C SER A 300 -3.99 8.69 -24.64
N ALA A 301 -3.11 9.15 -23.76
CA ALA A 301 -2.16 10.21 -24.07
C ALA A 301 -1.17 9.80 -25.17
N ALA A 302 -0.69 8.55 -25.15
CA ALA A 302 0.20 8.00 -26.18
C ALA A 302 -0.48 7.87 -27.57
N GLN A 303 -1.80 7.63 -27.59
CA GLN A 303 -2.61 7.51 -28.82
C GLN A 303 -3.25 8.84 -29.25
N SER A 304 -2.98 9.95 -28.53
CA SER A 304 -3.60 11.27 -28.75
C SER A 304 -5.13 11.25 -28.66
N GLU A 305 -5.70 10.31 -27.90
CA GLU A 305 -7.13 10.18 -27.70
C GLU A 305 -7.60 11.03 -26.51
N LYS A 306 -8.78 11.66 -26.61
CA LYS A 306 -9.41 12.36 -25.49
C LYS A 306 -10.08 11.35 -24.56
N THR A 307 -9.82 11.47 -23.25
CA THR A 307 -10.44 10.62 -22.23
C THR A 307 -10.96 11.45 -21.05
N ASP A 308 -12.19 11.12 -20.59
CA ASP A 308 -12.82 11.74 -19.43
C ASP A 308 -12.57 10.94 -18.13
N VAL A 309 -11.67 9.93 -18.17
CA VAL A 309 -11.44 9.01 -17.06
C VAL A 309 -11.05 9.75 -15.78
N MET A 310 -10.24 10.82 -15.89
CA MET A 310 -9.89 11.67 -14.74
C MET A 310 -11.12 12.33 -14.12
N ALA A 311 -12.01 12.88 -14.94
CA ALA A 311 -13.22 13.56 -14.47
C ALA A 311 -14.16 12.57 -13.75
N TYR A 312 -14.32 11.35 -14.29
CA TYR A 312 -15.12 10.31 -13.64
C TYR A 312 -14.48 9.85 -12.32
N ALA A 313 -13.16 9.66 -12.27
CA ALA A 313 -12.46 9.28 -11.04
C ALA A 313 -12.57 10.39 -9.99
N LEU A 314 -12.38 11.66 -10.38
CA LEU A 314 -12.49 12.80 -9.46
C LEU A 314 -13.93 12.95 -8.92
N GLY A 315 -14.94 12.87 -9.81
CA GLY A 315 -16.35 12.96 -9.43
C GLY A 315 -16.79 11.80 -8.51
N ALA A 316 -16.38 10.57 -8.83
CA ALA A 316 -16.68 9.41 -7.98
C ALA A 316 -15.98 9.52 -6.61
N THR A 317 -14.72 9.99 -6.57
CA THR A 317 -13.99 10.23 -5.32
C THR A 317 -14.66 11.31 -4.48
N ALA A 318 -15.05 12.42 -5.09
CA ALA A 318 -15.74 13.51 -4.39
C ALA A 318 -17.08 13.05 -3.81
N LEU A 319 -17.89 12.33 -4.61
CA LEU A 319 -19.18 11.83 -4.18
C LEU A 319 -19.06 10.79 -3.07
N MET A 320 -18.28 9.72 -3.29
CA MET A 320 -18.16 8.62 -2.34
C MET A 320 -17.43 9.06 -1.06
N GLY A 321 -16.34 9.82 -1.20
CA GLY A 321 -15.58 10.37 -0.07
C GLY A 321 -16.40 11.38 0.73
N GLY A 322 -17.15 12.27 0.04
CA GLY A 322 -18.04 13.23 0.68
C GLY A 322 -19.20 12.57 1.44
N LEU A 323 -19.86 11.57 0.83
CA LEU A 323 -20.89 10.78 1.51
C LEU A 323 -20.35 10.03 2.72
N ALA A 324 -19.17 9.44 2.62
CA ALA A 324 -18.55 8.74 3.74
C ALA A 324 -18.11 9.70 4.86
N ALA A 325 -17.57 10.89 4.52
CA ALA A 325 -17.24 11.92 5.49
C ALA A 325 -18.50 12.46 6.19
N LEU A 326 -19.60 12.63 5.44
CA LEU A 326 -20.90 13.01 6.00
C LEU A 326 -21.43 11.91 6.95
N ALA A 327 -21.36 10.65 6.57
CA ALA A 327 -21.74 9.52 7.42
C ALA A 327 -20.92 9.49 8.73
N CYS A 328 -19.61 9.72 8.66
CA CYS A 328 -18.75 9.85 9.84
C CYS A 328 -19.14 11.06 10.72
N THR A 329 -19.70 12.13 10.13
CA THR A 329 -20.16 13.30 10.87
C THR A 329 -21.48 13.03 11.59
N LEU A 330 -22.41 12.34 10.92
CA LEU A 330 -23.72 12.01 11.49
C LEU A 330 -23.65 10.87 12.53
N LEU A 331 -22.75 9.91 12.32
CA LEU A 331 -22.63 8.70 13.15
C LEU A 331 -21.15 8.44 13.50
N PRO A 332 -20.49 9.33 14.29
CA PRO A 332 -19.04 9.25 14.53
C PRO A 332 -18.63 8.01 15.31
N GLU A 333 -19.48 7.48 16.16
CA GLU A 333 -19.22 6.28 16.96
C GLU A 333 -19.37 4.98 16.17
N LEU A 334 -20.19 4.97 15.11
CA LEU A 334 -20.55 3.75 14.40
C LEU A 334 -19.32 3.03 13.81
N PRO A 335 -18.40 3.68 13.08
CA PRO A 335 -17.20 3.04 12.56
C PRO A 335 -16.30 2.48 13.66
N ILE A 336 -16.18 3.22 14.78
CA ILE A 336 -15.37 2.78 15.93
C ILE A 336 -16.00 1.56 16.60
N ARG A 337 -17.32 1.54 16.81
CA ARG A 337 -18.02 0.38 17.40
C ARG A 337 -17.92 -0.88 16.54
N ILE A 338 -17.92 -0.72 15.21
CA ILE A 338 -17.79 -1.85 14.26
C ILE A 338 -16.38 -2.44 14.31
N LEU A 339 -15.36 -1.59 14.33
CA LEU A 339 -13.96 -2.00 14.15
C LEU A 339 -13.21 -2.26 15.46
N TYR A 340 -13.62 -1.59 16.56
CA TYR A 340 -12.88 -1.56 17.82
C TYR A 340 -13.79 -1.81 19.02
N ASN A 341 -13.19 -1.90 20.20
CA ASN A 341 -13.88 -2.06 21.46
C ASN A 341 -14.38 -0.72 22.02
N ALA A 342 -15.25 -0.76 23.03
CA ALA A 342 -15.82 0.43 23.67
C ALA A 342 -14.79 1.40 24.25
N SER A 343 -13.59 0.94 24.64
CA SER A 343 -12.48 1.77 25.11
C SER A 343 -11.95 2.79 24.07
N TYR A 344 -12.29 2.61 22.80
CA TYR A 344 -11.90 3.53 21.72
C TYR A 344 -12.97 4.58 21.40
N LEU A 345 -14.14 4.57 22.09
CA LEU A 345 -15.23 5.52 21.81
C LEU A 345 -14.85 6.96 22.14
N GLU A 346 -13.93 7.19 23.06
CA GLU A 346 -13.43 8.53 23.39
C GLU A 346 -12.87 9.27 22.17
N ILE A 347 -12.30 8.54 21.19
CA ILE A 347 -11.72 9.15 19.99
C ILE A 347 -12.74 9.39 18.87
N ALA A 348 -14.01 8.96 19.04
CA ALA A 348 -15.03 9.07 18.00
C ALA A 348 -15.26 10.52 17.55
N SER A 349 -15.11 11.49 18.45
CA SER A 349 -15.22 12.93 18.13
C SER A 349 -14.17 13.43 17.14
N LEU A 350 -13.03 12.73 17.01
CA LEU A 350 -11.97 13.06 16.05
C LEU A 350 -12.27 12.52 14.64
N VAL A 351 -13.09 11.48 14.51
CA VAL A 351 -13.38 10.81 13.23
C VAL A 351 -13.93 11.75 12.17
N PRO A 352 -14.92 12.63 12.44
CA PRO A 352 -15.40 13.61 11.47
C PRO A 352 -14.30 14.55 10.98
N TRP A 353 -13.51 15.11 11.91
CA TRP A 353 -12.39 15.98 11.58
C TRP A 353 -11.40 15.30 10.66
N PHE A 354 -11.04 14.07 11.00
CA PHE A 354 -10.12 13.28 10.20
C PHE A 354 -10.66 13.02 8.79
N ALA A 355 -11.95 12.64 8.68
CA ALA A 355 -12.59 12.36 7.39
C ALA A 355 -12.60 13.59 6.47
N TRP A 356 -13.01 14.76 6.99
CA TRP A 356 -13.03 15.99 6.22
C TRP A 356 -11.65 16.52 5.88
N CYS A 357 -10.67 16.40 6.77
CA CYS A 357 -9.28 16.79 6.52
C CYS A 357 -8.55 15.86 5.54
N PHE A 358 -8.97 14.58 5.47
CA PHE A 358 -8.37 13.59 4.57
C PHE A 358 -9.00 13.61 3.16
N LEU A 359 -10.23 14.08 3.01
CA LEU A 359 -10.93 14.14 1.72
C LEU A 359 -10.17 14.98 0.66
N PRO A 360 -9.67 16.19 0.96
CA PRO A 360 -8.86 16.95 0.00
C PRO A 360 -7.61 16.20 -0.47
N LEU A 361 -6.98 15.43 0.42
CA LEU A 361 -5.82 14.61 0.08
C LEU A 361 -6.17 13.51 -0.92
N THR A 362 -7.33 12.85 -0.75
CA THR A 362 -7.78 11.81 -1.70
C THR A 362 -8.09 12.41 -3.08
N LEU A 363 -8.69 13.60 -3.12
CA LEU A 363 -8.93 14.33 -4.38
C LEU A 363 -7.62 14.77 -5.04
N ALA A 364 -6.67 15.29 -4.24
CA ALA A 364 -5.34 15.64 -4.73
C ALA A 364 -4.63 14.43 -5.35
N ASN A 365 -4.72 13.25 -4.73
CA ASN A 365 -4.12 12.02 -5.24
C ASN A 365 -4.67 11.60 -6.62
N VAL A 366 -5.96 11.83 -6.91
CA VAL A 366 -6.54 11.59 -8.25
C VAL A 366 -5.88 12.51 -9.29
N LEU A 367 -5.74 13.82 -8.96
CA LEU A 367 -5.11 14.79 -9.86
C LEU A 367 -3.62 14.53 -10.04
N ILE A 368 -2.90 14.19 -8.96
CA ILE A 368 -1.47 13.85 -9.00
C ILE A 368 -1.24 12.63 -9.87
N ASN A 369 -2.03 11.56 -9.71
CA ASN A 369 -1.93 10.38 -10.57
C ASN A 369 -2.18 10.71 -12.04
N ASN A 370 -3.11 11.63 -12.36
CA ASN A 370 -3.32 12.11 -13.73
C ASN A 370 -2.11 12.88 -14.27
N LEU A 371 -1.52 13.79 -13.46
CA LEU A 371 -0.34 14.57 -13.86
C LEU A 371 0.87 13.66 -14.09
N LEU A 372 1.14 12.75 -13.17
CA LEU A 372 2.25 11.79 -13.28
C LEU A 372 2.04 10.82 -14.45
N ALA A 373 0.81 10.37 -14.71
CA ALA A 373 0.49 9.53 -15.88
C ALA A 373 0.77 10.24 -17.20
N ARG A 374 0.59 11.55 -17.26
CA ARG A 374 0.89 12.40 -18.41
C ARG A 374 2.34 12.91 -18.45
N GLN A 375 3.19 12.44 -17.55
CA GLN A 375 4.60 12.86 -17.41
C GLN A 375 4.79 14.36 -17.10
N HIS A 376 3.81 15.03 -16.49
CA HIS A 376 3.93 16.40 -16.03
C HIS A 376 4.72 16.47 -14.71
N PHE A 377 5.99 16.16 -14.76
CA PHE A 377 6.87 16.09 -13.59
C PHE A 377 7.21 17.45 -12.97
N GLU A 378 6.84 18.56 -13.59
CA GLU A 378 7.00 19.92 -13.08
C GLU A 378 6.27 20.14 -11.74
N VAL A 379 5.24 19.34 -11.46
CA VAL A 379 4.51 19.37 -10.18
C VAL A 379 5.31 18.79 -9.02
N VAL A 380 6.25 17.86 -9.28
CA VAL A 380 6.92 17.06 -8.26
C VAL A 380 7.70 17.90 -7.24
N PRO A 381 8.51 18.91 -7.63
CA PRO A 381 9.17 19.76 -6.65
C PRO A 381 8.20 20.45 -5.68
N TRP A 382 7.04 20.88 -6.17
CA TRP A 382 6.01 21.51 -5.35
C TRP A 382 5.34 20.52 -4.39
N LEU A 383 5.08 19.30 -4.83
CA LEU A 383 4.59 18.23 -3.95
C LEU A 383 5.57 17.92 -2.83
N LEU A 384 6.88 17.90 -3.13
CA LEU A 384 7.93 17.71 -2.14
C LEU A 384 7.99 18.87 -1.14
N VAL A 385 7.88 20.12 -1.61
CA VAL A 385 7.83 21.30 -0.73
C VAL A 385 6.65 21.21 0.23
N VAL A 386 5.46 20.85 -0.27
CA VAL A 386 4.26 20.66 0.58
C VAL A 386 4.48 19.53 1.57
N ALA A 387 5.02 18.40 1.15
CA ALA A 387 5.27 17.25 2.02
C ALA A 387 6.30 17.56 3.11
N VAL A 388 7.42 18.20 2.77
CA VAL A 388 8.45 18.63 3.73
C VAL A 388 7.88 19.68 4.69
N GLY A 389 7.15 20.67 4.17
CA GLY A 389 6.45 21.67 4.99
C GLY A 389 5.48 21.04 5.98
N TYR A 390 4.72 20.00 5.54
CA TYR A 390 3.86 19.23 6.41
C TYR A 390 4.63 18.51 7.52
N GLY A 391 5.73 17.84 7.20
CA GLY A 391 6.59 17.21 8.20
C GLY A 391 7.12 18.21 9.22
N CYS A 392 7.63 19.37 8.77
CA CYS A 392 8.09 20.45 9.64
C CYS A 392 6.95 21.01 10.51
N ALA A 393 5.75 21.16 9.95
CA ALA A 393 4.58 21.63 10.70
C ALA A 393 4.18 20.63 11.80
N LEU A 394 4.18 19.33 11.52
CA LEU A 394 3.89 18.29 12.51
C LEU A 394 4.91 18.28 13.66
N MET A 395 6.18 18.59 13.40
CA MET A 395 7.21 18.70 14.44
C MET A 395 6.96 19.89 15.39
N ASN A 396 6.23 20.91 14.96
CA ASN A 396 5.96 22.11 15.74
C ASN A 396 4.51 22.16 16.28
N PHE A 397 3.55 21.61 15.55
CA PHE A 397 2.13 21.68 15.87
C PHE A 397 1.56 20.29 16.20
N HIS A 398 1.91 19.75 17.35
CA HIS A 398 1.48 18.43 17.82
C HIS A 398 0.92 18.45 19.25
N SER A 399 0.44 19.60 19.75
CA SER A 399 -0.06 19.73 21.13
C SER A 399 -1.28 18.86 21.44
N THR A 400 -2.14 18.63 20.45
CA THR A 400 -3.36 17.79 20.58
C THR A 400 -3.58 16.99 19.31
N PHE A 401 -4.38 15.91 19.38
CA PHE A 401 -4.79 15.16 18.19
C PHE A 401 -5.50 16.02 17.16
N LEU A 402 -6.36 16.93 17.65
CA LEU A 402 -7.08 17.85 16.78
C LEU A 402 -6.12 18.75 16.00
N THR A 403 -5.09 19.29 16.65
CA THR A 403 -4.05 20.12 15.98
C THR A 403 -3.32 19.34 14.89
N VAL A 404 -2.97 18.07 15.16
CA VAL A 404 -2.33 17.19 14.16
C VAL A 404 -3.26 17.00 12.95
N VAL A 405 -4.55 16.73 13.18
CA VAL A 405 -5.53 16.52 12.09
C VAL A 405 -5.80 17.82 11.33
N GLN A 406 -5.87 18.97 12.01
CA GLN A 406 -6.01 20.28 11.35
C GLN A 406 -4.79 20.62 10.49
N THR A 407 -3.58 20.29 10.97
CA THR A 407 -2.34 20.42 10.18
C THR A 407 -2.43 19.54 8.93
N LEU A 408 -2.85 18.28 9.06
CA LEU A 408 -3.12 17.41 7.91
C LEU A 408 -4.09 18.08 6.93
N GLY A 409 -5.22 18.60 7.42
CA GLY A 409 -6.25 19.26 6.60
C GLY A 409 -5.71 20.45 5.82
N THR A 410 -4.95 21.33 6.48
CA THR A 410 -4.34 22.51 5.87
C THR A 410 -3.38 22.11 4.74
N PHE A 411 -2.49 21.17 4.97
CA PHE A 411 -1.54 20.71 3.95
C PHE A 411 -2.19 19.85 2.87
N SER A 412 -3.29 19.14 3.17
CA SER A 412 -4.11 18.44 2.19
C SER A 412 -4.77 19.41 1.20
N LEU A 413 -5.29 20.55 1.70
CA LEU A 413 -5.82 21.62 0.87
C LEU A 413 -4.74 22.27 0.01
N LEU A 414 -3.55 22.53 0.58
CA LEU A 414 -2.41 23.06 -0.19
C LEU A 414 -2.00 22.10 -1.31
N GLN A 415 -1.92 20.79 -1.02
CA GLN A 415 -1.60 19.78 -2.01
C GLN A 415 -2.66 19.71 -3.11
N LEU A 416 -3.95 19.78 -2.74
CA LEU A 416 -5.05 19.85 -3.69
C LEU A 416 -4.96 21.10 -4.57
N ALA A 417 -4.68 22.26 -3.99
CA ALA A 417 -4.51 23.52 -4.73
C ALA A 417 -3.37 23.44 -5.74
N VAL A 418 -2.20 22.91 -5.33
CA VAL A 418 -1.06 22.68 -6.23
C VAL A 418 -1.45 21.73 -7.36
N ALA A 419 -2.02 20.58 -7.07
CA ALA A 419 -2.43 19.60 -8.08
C ALA A 419 -3.47 20.18 -9.05
N THR A 420 -4.42 20.95 -8.53
CA THR A 420 -5.44 21.66 -9.30
C THR A 420 -4.79 22.67 -10.24
N TRP A 421 -3.92 23.52 -9.72
CA TRP A 421 -3.21 24.53 -10.50
C TRP A 421 -2.49 23.91 -11.70
N PHE A 422 -1.68 22.88 -11.50
CA PHE A 422 -0.94 22.21 -12.57
C PHE A 422 -1.84 21.44 -13.54
N THR A 423 -3.01 20.95 -13.09
CA THR A 423 -3.96 20.25 -13.95
C THR A 423 -4.66 21.20 -14.94
N TRP A 424 -4.98 22.44 -14.52
CA TRP A 424 -5.77 23.38 -15.34
C TRP A 424 -4.96 24.51 -15.98
N ARG A 425 -3.74 24.76 -15.55
CA ARG A 425 -2.87 25.82 -16.12
C ARG A 425 -2.59 25.63 -17.62
N ARG A 426 -2.69 24.41 -18.13
CA ARG A 426 -2.34 24.03 -19.52
C ARG A 426 -3.54 23.53 -20.34
N ARG A 427 -4.74 23.82 -19.90
CA ARG A 427 -5.93 23.74 -20.78
C ARG A 427 -6.13 25.07 -21.48
#